data_5fb80311ec7595acc259dc7fe90cc671
#
_entry.id   5fb80311ec7595acc259dc7fe90cc671
#
_cell.length_a   1.000
_cell.length_b   1.000
_cell.length_c   1.000
_cell.angle_alpha   90.00
_cell.angle_beta   90.00
_cell.angle_gamma   90.00
#
_symmetry.space_group_name_H-M   'P 1'
#
loop_
_entity.id
_entity.type
_entity.pdbx_description
1 polymer ?
#
loop_
_entity_poly.entity_id
_entity_poly.type
_entity_poly.pdbx_seq_one_letter_code
_entity_poly.pdbx_strand_id
1 'polypeptide(L)'
;MQSVSTEEPSVNEAPTAPVRPKHKGSAQLFQNPVLERLSHTHIALPVGIFAATGIISMYYGLTHGFMTGVAALGLFLVGLLAFTLAEYLVHRYVYHIPDTTASRAKFQYTMHGVHHEYPKDKTRLAMPPIITVFVASLLFFIFRFSFGSYAFGLLSGFTFGYAMYLFVHYAIHAYSPPKNFLKVWWTHHSQHHYRQDEVAFGVSSTLWDHIIGTMPSKKSA
;
A
#
# COMPACT_ATOMS: atom_id res chain seq x y z
N MET A 1 54.91 18.30 -1.67
CA MET A 1 54.01 17.31 -1.09
C MET A 1 52.78 18.07 -0.60
N GLN A 2 51.72 18.11 -1.42
CA GLN A 2 50.42 18.70 -1.02
C GLN A 2 49.57 17.58 -0.46
N SER A 3 49.13 17.73 0.78
CA SER A 3 48.19 16.84 1.46
C SER A 3 46.79 17.04 0.88
N VAL A 4 46.27 16.04 0.22
CA VAL A 4 44.87 15.97 -0.18
C VAL A 4 44.07 15.61 1.05
N SER A 5 43.31 16.59 1.59
CA SER A 5 42.33 16.34 2.61
C SER A 5 41.10 15.69 1.95
N THR A 6 40.89 14.43 2.22
CA THR A 6 39.61 13.75 1.93
C THR A 6 38.60 14.23 2.95
N GLU A 7 37.77 15.20 2.61
CA GLU A 7 36.54 15.51 3.36
C GLU A 7 35.56 14.36 3.18
N GLU A 8 35.31 13.62 4.27
CA GLU A 8 34.16 12.74 4.35
C GLU A 8 32.86 13.59 4.32
N PRO A 9 31.83 13.20 3.51
CA PRO A 9 30.60 13.98 3.48
C PRO A 9 29.91 13.89 4.85
N SER A 10 29.65 15.05 5.45
CA SER A 10 28.97 15.20 6.72
C SER A 10 27.53 14.65 6.67
N VAL A 11 27.21 13.70 7.56
CA VAL A 11 25.93 12.98 7.70
C VAL A 11 24.83 13.88 8.34
N ASN A 12 24.81 15.16 8.08
CA ASN A 12 23.83 16.11 8.65
C ASN A 12 23.21 17.04 7.60
N GLU A 13 22.86 16.52 6.42
CA GLU A 13 21.98 17.27 5.53
C GLU A 13 20.52 16.95 5.84
N ALA A 14 19.80 18.02 6.23
CA ALA A 14 18.37 18.05 6.46
C ALA A 14 17.55 17.72 5.18
N PRO A 15 16.25 17.43 5.31
CA PRO A 15 15.44 16.75 4.32
C PRO A 15 15.54 17.38 2.93
N THR A 16 15.90 16.52 2.01
CA THR A 16 16.02 16.81 0.60
C THR A 16 14.68 17.26 0.00
N ALA A 17 14.74 18.16 -0.97
CA ALA A 17 13.60 18.61 -1.75
C ALA A 17 12.68 17.46 -2.18
N PRO A 18 11.37 17.69 -2.33
CA PRO A 18 10.41 16.63 -2.67
C PRO A 18 10.89 15.82 -3.87
N VAL A 19 10.87 14.49 -3.71
CA VAL A 19 11.35 13.55 -4.72
C VAL A 19 10.57 13.76 -6.01
N ARG A 20 11.26 14.17 -7.07
CA ARG A 20 10.62 14.35 -8.38
C ARG A 20 10.41 12.99 -9.05
N PRO A 21 9.16 12.61 -9.38
CA PRO A 21 8.87 11.33 -10.01
C PRO A 21 9.61 11.12 -11.33
N LYS A 22 10.26 9.98 -11.47
CA LYS A 22 10.91 9.51 -12.69
C LYS A 22 10.01 8.52 -13.42
N HIS A 23 9.72 8.79 -14.69
CA HIS A 23 8.80 7.96 -15.47
C HIS A 23 9.44 6.71 -16.08
N LYS A 24 10.76 6.57 -16.02
CA LYS A 24 11.52 5.43 -16.57
C LYS A 24 12.57 4.97 -15.56
N GLY A 25 12.82 3.66 -15.56
CA GLY A 25 13.82 3.03 -14.70
C GLY A 25 13.25 2.46 -13.41
N SER A 26 14.15 2.04 -12.55
CA SER A 26 13.91 1.51 -11.20
C SER A 26 15.11 1.88 -10.33
N ALA A 27 14.95 1.91 -9.01
CA ALA A 27 16.07 2.06 -8.09
C ALA A 27 16.50 0.70 -7.55
N GLN A 28 17.79 0.55 -7.30
CA GLN A 28 18.30 -0.59 -6.54
C GLN A 28 18.10 -0.33 -5.04
N LEU A 29 17.35 -1.20 -4.35
CA LEU A 29 17.07 -1.09 -2.91
C LEU A 29 18.10 -1.83 -2.06
N PHE A 30 18.63 -2.95 -2.56
CA PHE A 30 19.51 -3.84 -1.81
C PHE A 30 20.79 -4.12 -2.57
N GLN A 31 21.93 -4.07 -1.87
CA GLN A 31 23.21 -4.48 -2.45
C GLN A 31 23.29 -6.01 -2.65
N ASN A 32 22.57 -6.78 -1.82
CA ASN A 32 22.47 -8.22 -1.96
C ASN A 32 21.58 -8.56 -3.16
N PRO A 33 22.09 -9.28 -4.19
CA PRO A 33 21.34 -9.55 -5.43
C PRO A 33 20.10 -10.43 -5.21
N VAL A 34 20.11 -11.29 -4.19
CA VAL A 34 18.93 -12.12 -3.86
C VAL A 34 17.82 -11.25 -3.26
N LEU A 35 18.15 -10.37 -2.31
CA LEU A 35 17.18 -9.45 -1.72
C LEU A 35 16.64 -8.47 -2.77
N GLU A 36 17.52 -7.97 -3.65
CA GLU A 36 17.10 -7.10 -4.74
C GLU A 36 16.12 -7.81 -5.68
N ARG A 37 16.43 -9.04 -6.09
CA ARG A 37 15.52 -9.83 -6.93
C ARG A 37 14.19 -10.13 -6.23
N LEU A 38 14.22 -10.41 -4.93
CA LEU A 38 13.01 -10.66 -4.13
C LEU A 38 12.17 -9.39 -3.90
N SER A 39 12.74 -8.19 -4.03
CA SER A 39 12.01 -6.93 -3.92
C SER A 39 11.14 -6.60 -5.15
N HIS A 40 11.34 -7.31 -6.26
CA HIS A 40 10.50 -7.20 -7.45
C HIS A 40 9.44 -8.29 -7.44
N THR A 41 8.19 -7.93 -7.70
CA THR A 41 7.09 -8.90 -7.74
C THR A 41 6.11 -8.61 -8.88
N HIS A 42 5.50 -9.67 -9.40
CA HIS A 42 4.38 -9.54 -10.32
C HIS A 42 3.09 -9.39 -9.51
N ILE A 43 2.29 -8.38 -9.84
CA ILE A 43 1.08 -8.00 -9.09
C ILE A 43 0.10 -9.16 -8.88
N ALA A 44 0.01 -10.10 -9.81
CA ALA A 44 -0.90 -11.23 -9.71
C ALA A 44 -0.63 -12.13 -8.48
N LEU A 45 0.62 -12.19 -8.00
CA LEU A 45 0.97 -13.02 -6.86
C LEU A 45 0.35 -12.50 -5.55
N PRO A 46 0.61 -11.25 -5.11
CA PRO A 46 0.00 -10.73 -3.88
C PRO A 46 -1.52 -10.58 -4.00
N VAL A 47 -2.05 -10.17 -5.15
CA VAL A 47 -3.51 -10.13 -5.40
C VAL A 47 -4.12 -11.52 -5.25
N GLY A 48 -3.52 -12.54 -5.87
CA GLY A 48 -4.00 -13.93 -5.79
C GLY A 48 -3.94 -14.49 -4.37
N ILE A 49 -2.89 -14.21 -3.62
CA ILE A 49 -2.73 -14.67 -2.23
C ILE A 49 -3.84 -14.07 -1.34
N PHE A 50 -4.06 -12.74 -1.39
CA PHE A 50 -5.10 -12.12 -0.58
C PHE A 50 -6.51 -12.52 -1.02
N ALA A 51 -6.77 -12.62 -2.31
CA ALA A 51 -8.05 -13.11 -2.81
C ALA A 51 -8.32 -14.54 -2.37
N ALA A 52 -7.34 -15.44 -2.51
CA ALA A 52 -7.45 -16.82 -2.05
C ALA A 52 -7.68 -16.89 -0.52
N THR A 53 -6.95 -16.11 0.26
CA THR A 53 -7.14 -16.02 1.72
C THR A 53 -8.58 -15.64 2.06
N GLY A 54 -9.13 -14.63 1.38
CA GLY A 54 -10.52 -14.19 1.58
C GLY A 54 -11.54 -15.27 1.19
N ILE A 55 -11.38 -15.90 0.03
CA ILE A 55 -12.27 -16.95 -0.46
C ILE A 55 -12.23 -18.16 0.47
N ILE A 56 -11.06 -18.64 0.82
CA ILE A 56 -10.89 -19.80 1.72
C ILE A 56 -11.48 -19.50 3.09
N SER A 57 -11.24 -18.30 3.62
CA SER A 57 -11.78 -17.86 4.91
C SER A 57 -13.31 -17.87 4.90
N MET A 58 -13.94 -17.27 3.88
CA MET A 58 -15.38 -17.23 3.74
C MET A 58 -15.98 -18.63 3.60
N TYR A 59 -15.40 -19.44 2.71
CA TYR A 59 -15.83 -20.82 2.48
C TYR A 59 -15.77 -21.64 3.79
N TYR A 60 -14.65 -21.56 4.49
CA TYR A 60 -14.47 -22.29 5.76
C TYR A 60 -15.50 -21.84 6.81
N GLY A 61 -15.70 -20.55 6.98
CA GLY A 61 -16.67 -20.03 7.95
C GLY A 61 -18.12 -20.45 7.68
N LEU A 62 -18.52 -20.51 6.42
CA LEU A 62 -19.86 -20.95 6.01
C LEU A 62 -20.04 -22.47 6.15
N THR A 63 -19.09 -23.26 5.67
CA THR A 63 -19.22 -24.74 5.64
C THR A 63 -19.12 -25.38 7.05
N HIS A 64 -18.44 -24.72 8.00
CA HIS A 64 -18.38 -25.16 9.40
C HIS A 64 -19.47 -24.56 10.28
N GLY A 65 -20.44 -23.87 9.69
CA GLY A 65 -21.59 -23.33 10.43
C GLY A 65 -21.25 -22.22 11.42
N PHE A 66 -20.09 -21.54 11.28
CA PHE A 66 -19.67 -20.46 12.18
C PHE A 66 -20.48 -19.18 11.98
N MET A 67 -21.17 -19.04 10.85
CA MET A 67 -22.01 -17.90 10.53
C MET A 67 -23.08 -18.28 9.50
N THR A 68 -24.22 -17.59 9.56
CA THR A 68 -25.25 -17.68 8.52
C THR A 68 -24.82 -16.85 7.30
N GLY A 69 -25.45 -17.08 6.13
CA GLY A 69 -25.17 -16.30 4.93
C GLY A 69 -25.35 -14.78 5.12
N VAL A 70 -26.38 -14.37 5.85
CA VAL A 70 -26.63 -12.94 6.18
C VAL A 70 -25.52 -12.37 7.06
N ALA A 71 -25.13 -13.10 8.11
CA ALA A 71 -24.04 -12.70 8.98
C ALA A 71 -22.70 -12.64 8.21
N ALA A 72 -22.46 -13.60 7.32
CA ALA A 72 -21.27 -13.63 6.46
C ALA A 72 -21.15 -12.39 5.58
N LEU A 73 -22.26 -11.97 4.94
CA LEU A 73 -22.32 -10.75 4.15
C LEU A 73 -22.06 -9.50 5.02
N GLY A 74 -22.71 -9.40 6.18
CA GLY A 74 -22.48 -8.28 7.11
C GLY A 74 -21.05 -8.19 7.57
N LEU A 75 -20.44 -9.31 7.99
CA LEU A 75 -19.04 -9.38 8.42
C LEU A 75 -18.07 -9.05 7.27
N PHE A 76 -18.37 -9.53 6.06
CA PHE A 76 -17.59 -9.19 4.87
C PHE A 76 -17.58 -7.67 4.61
N LEU A 77 -18.74 -7.02 4.65
CA LEU A 77 -18.85 -5.57 4.44
C LEU A 77 -18.13 -4.77 5.53
N VAL A 78 -18.22 -5.22 6.79
CA VAL A 78 -17.47 -4.61 7.90
C VAL A 78 -15.96 -4.80 7.71
N GLY A 79 -15.52 -5.99 7.33
CA GLY A 79 -14.12 -6.27 7.03
C GLY A 79 -13.57 -5.44 5.86
N LEU A 80 -14.37 -5.28 4.80
CA LEU A 80 -14.03 -4.44 3.65
C LEU A 80 -13.89 -2.95 4.08
N LEU A 81 -14.83 -2.44 4.85
CA LEU A 81 -14.77 -1.07 5.37
C LEU A 81 -13.55 -0.88 6.31
N ALA A 82 -13.29 -1.85 7.19
CA ALA A 82 -12.11 -1.85 8.06
C ALA A 82 -10.80 -1.83 7.26
N PHE A 83 -10.75 -2.55 6.12
CA PHE A 83 -9.60 -2.48 5.22
C PHE A 83 -9.38 -1.07 4.67
N THR A 84 -10.44 -0.40 4.18
CA THR A 84 -10.27 0.96 3.61
C THR A 84 -9.75 1.95 4.65
N LEU A 85 -10.14 1.80 5.94
CA LEU A 85 -9.56 2.58 7.03
C LEU A 85 -8.10 2.22 7.27
N ALA A 86 -7.77 0.93 7.33
CA ALA A 86 -6.40 0.47 7.52
C ALA A 86 -5.49 0.92 6.38
N GLU A 87 -5.95 0.85 5.12
CA GLU A 87 -5.27 1.39 3.94
C GLU A 87 -4.90 2.86 4.15
N TYR A 88 -5.89 3.70 4.50
CA TYR A 88 -5.68 5.11 4.74
C TYR A 88 -4.68 5.38 5.88
N LEU A 89 -4.83 4.69 7.02
CA LEU A 89 -3.96 4.89 8.18
C LEU A 89 -2.52 4.42 7.91
N VAL A 90 -2.35 3.27 7.27
CA VAL A 90 -1.03 2.74 6.90
C VAL A 90 -0.38 3.66 5.87
N HIS A 91 -1.11 4.08 4.84
CA HIS A 91 -0.57 4.99 3.84
C HIS A 91 -0.10 6.31 4.48
N ARG A 92 -0.94 6.94 5.30
CA ARG A 92 -0.65 8.22 5.94
C ARG A 92 0.46 8.15 6.99
N TYR A 93 0.41 7.18 7.90
CA TYR A 93 1.26 7.20 9.09
C TYR A 93 2.45 6.24 9.05
N VAL A 94 2.40 5.22 8.20
CA VAL A 94 3.50 4.25 8.05
C VAL A 94 4.30 4.51 6.78
N TYR A 95 3.64 4.68 5.63
CA TYR A 95 4.30 4.90 4.36
C TYR A 95 4.84 6.33 4.20
N HIS A 96 4.14 7.30 4.77
CA HIS A 96 4.57 8.71 4.86
C HIS A 96 5.06 9.08 6.27
N ILE A 97 5.74 8.14 6.96
CA ILE A 97 6.37 8.44 8.24
C ILE A 97 7.42 9.56 8.05
N PRO A 98 7.44 10.61 8.90
CA PRO A 98 8.43 11.67 8.79
C PRO A 98 9.87 11.13 8.85
N ASP A 99 10.70 11.56 7.93
CA ASP A 99 12.10 11.15 7.72
C ASP A 99 13.10 11.81 8.68
N THR A 100 12.69 12.05 9.90
CA THR A 100 13.44 12.79 10.93
C THR A 100 14.74 12.11 11.40
N THR A 101 14.96 10.86 11.02
CA THR A 101 16.19 10.10 11.29
C THR A 101 16.60 9.28 10.08
N ALA A 102 17.89 8.96 9.92
CA ALA A 102 18.39 8.13 8.83
C ALA A 102 17.66 6.78 8.73
N SER A 103 17.32 6.16 9.86
CA SER A 103 16.59 4.89 9.88
C SER A 103 15.15 5.05 9.37
N ARG A 104 14.44 6.14 9.75
CA ARG A 104 13.09 6.43 9.26
C ARG A 104 13.10 6.78 7.78
N ALA A 105 14.03 7.61 7.33
CA ALA A 105 14.20 7.95 5.93
C ALA A 105 14.44 6.70 5.08
N LYS A 106 15.35 5.80 5.52
CA LYS A 106 15.60 4.53 4.83
C LYS A 106 14.36 3.63 4.82
N PHE A 107 13.65 3.52 5.95
CA PHE A 107 12.41 2.74 6.03
C PHE A 107 11.34 3.29 5.09
N GLN A 108 11.03 4.58 5.17
CA GLN A 108 10.06 5.26 4.33
C GLN A 108 10.38 5.08 2.84
N TYR A 109 11.65 5.33 2.46
CA TYR A 109 12.08 5.15 1.07
C TYR A 109 11.93 3.71 0.59
N THR A 110 12.33 2.73 1.39
CA THR A 110 12.23 1.30 1.02
C THR A 110 10.78 0.83 0.90
N MET A 111 9.89 1.30 1.80
CA MET A 111 8.49 0.85 1.84
C MET A 111 7.63 1.53 0.78
N HIS A 112 7.87 2.82 0.50
CA HIS A 112 6.99 3.61 -0.34
C HIS A 112 7.68 4.71 -1.16
N GLY A 113 8.75 5.32 -0.66
CA GLY A 113 9.46 6.41 -1.35
C GLY A 113 10.00 6.01 -2.72
N VAL A 114 10.51 4.79 -2.86
CA VAL A 114 10.94 4.24 -4.16
C VAL A 114 9.79 4.20 -5.17
N HIS A 115 8.56 3.95 -4.71
CA HIS A 115 7.37 3.97 -5.54
C HIS A 115 7.00 5.41 -5.96
N HIS A 116 7.15 6.39 -5.08
CA HIS A 116 6.99 7.82 -5.44
C HIS A 116 8.05 8.27 -6.44
N GLU A 117 9.28 7.81 -6.31
CA GLU A 117 10.36 8.13 -7.26
C GLU A 117 10.17 7.46 -8.62
N TYR A 118 9.72 6.19 -8.64
CA TYR A 118 9.51 5.40 -9.87
C TYR A 118 8.08 4.87 -9.96
N PRO A 119 7.05 5.73 -10.08
CA PRO A 119 5.66 5.31 -10.02
C PRO A 119 5.22 4.42 -11.20
N LYS A 120 6.01 4.36 -12.28
CA LYS A 120 5.75 3.50 -13.44
C LYS A 120 6.49 2.15 -13.40
N ASP A 121 7.27 1.88 -12.37
CA ASP A 121 7.90 0.57 -12.17
C ASP A 121 6.85 -0.46 -11.68
N LYS A 122 6.31 -1.21 -12.62
CA LYS A 122 5.26 -2.21 -12.39
C LYS A 122 5.68 -3.35 -11.45
N THR A 123 6.96 -3.53 -11.23
CA THR A 123 7.50 -4.62 -10.40
C THR A 123 7.62 -4.25 -8.92
N ARG A 124 7.40 -2.95 -8.57
CA ARG A 124 7.51 -2.42 -7.20
C ARG A 124 6.21 -1.80 -6.69
N LEU A 125 5.06 -2.18 -7.29
CA LEU A 125 3.73 -1.70 -6.90
C LEU A 125 3.07 -2.54 -5.80
N ALA A 126 3.72 -3.62 -5.38
CA ALA A 126 3.20 -4.50 -4.34
C ALA A 126 4.33 -5.20 -3.60
N MET A 127 4.03 -5.65 -2.38
CA MET A 127 5.00 -6.35 -1.55
C MET A 127 5.38 -7.73 -2.12
N PRO A 128 6.62 -8.20 -1.84
CA PRO A 128 7.07 -9.53 -2.23
C PRO A 128 6.16 -10.66 -1.73
N PRO A 129 6.04 -11.78 -2.46
CA PRO A 129 5.14 -12.89 -2.09
C PRO A 129 5.38 -13.45 -0.69
N ILE A 130 6.64 -13.56 -0.27
CA ILE A 130 6.99 -14.05 1.08
C ILE A 130 6.41 -13.13 2.16
N ILE A 131 6.53 -11.81 1.97
CA ILE A 131 5.97 -10.82 2.91
C ILE A 131 4.45 -10.86 2.82
N THR A 132 3.88 -11.04 1.63
CA THR A 132 2.42 -11.18 1.45
C THR A 132 1.85 -12.37 2.23
N VAL A 133 2.50 -13.54 2.15
CA VAL A 133 2.09 -14.73 2.93
C VAL A 133 2.23 -14.48 4.42
N PHE A 134 3.33 -13.86 4.86
CA PHE A 134 3.53 -13.51 6.26
C PHE A 134 2.42 -12.58 6.77
N VAL A 135 2.12 -11.50 6.02
CA VAL A 135 1.06 -10.53 6.37
C VAL A 135 -0.31 -11.20 6.38
N ALA A 136 -0.64 -12.02 5.38
CA ALA A 136 -1.91 -12.74 5.34
C ALA A 136 -2.08 -13.69 6.55
N SER A 137 -1.01 -14.40 6.92
CA SER A 137 -0.99 -15.27 8.10
C SER A 137 -1.12 -14.48 9.40
N LEU A 138 -0.40 -13.37 9.53
CA LEU A 138 -0.48 -12.49 10.70
C LEU A 138 -1.89 -11.92 10.87
N LEU A 139 -2.51 -11.45 9.78
CA LEU A 139 -3.90 -10.98 9.79
C LEU A 139 -4.86 -12.09 10.21
N PHE A 140 -4.68 -13.32 9.68
CA PHE A 140 -5.49 -14.46 10.11
C PHE A 140 -5.43 -14.68 11.62
N PHE A 141 -4.24 -14.70 12.22
CA PHE A 141 -4.09 -14.88 13.65
C PHE A 141 -4.66 -13.72 14.45
N ILE A 142 -4.39 -12.47 14.06
CA ILE A 142 -4.95 -11.29 14.72
C ILE A 142 -6.48 -11.36 14.72
N PHE A 143 -7.10 -11.57 13.55
CA PHE A 143 -8.57 -11.65 13.46
C PHE A 143 -9.12 -12.85 14.24
N ARG A 144 -8.45 -14.02 14.15
CA ARG A 144 -8.91 -15.24 14.82
C ARG A 144 -8.88 -15.13 16.35
N PHE A 145 -7.82 -14.52 16.90
CA PHE A 145 -7.71 -14.31 18.33
C PHE A 145 -8.62 -13.20 18.85
N SER A 146 -8.85 -12.15 18.03
CA SER A 146 -9.67 -11.01 18.44
C SER A 146 -11.18 -11.26 18.31
N PHE A 147 -11.61 -12.00 17.29
CA PHE A 147 -13.03 -12.11 16.91
C PHE A 147 -13.57 -13.55 16.90
N GLY A 148 -12.77 -14.53 17.30
CA GLY A 148 -13.21 -15.92 17.33
C GLY A 148 -13.69 -16.39 15.95
N SER A 149 -14.90 -16.97 15.89
CA SER A 149 -15.48 -17.50 14.65
C SER A 149 -15.92 -16.40 13.66
N TYR A 150 -16.21 -15.18 14.12
CA TYR A 150 -16.53 -14.06 13.24
C TYR A 150 -15.34 -13.59 12.40
N ALA A 151 -14.13 -13.97 12.79
CA ALA A 151 -12.91 -13.70 12.05
C ALA A 151 -12.98 -14.12 10.59
N PHE A 152 -13.65 -15.24 10.28
CA PHE A 152 -13.69 -15.76 8.92
C PHE A 152 -14.41 -14.83 7.93
N GLY A 153 -15.53 -14.22 8.34
CA GLY A 153 -16.22 -13.24 7.52
C GLY A 153 -15.49 -11.89 7.46
N LEU A 154 -15.01 -11.41 8.61
CA LEU A 154 -14.25 -10.15 8.70
C LEU A 154 -12.96 -10.20 7.88
N LEU A 155 -12.16 -11.27 8.04
CA LEU A 155 -10.92 -11.46 7.31
C LEU A 155 -11.16 -11.57 5.81
N SER A 156 -12.24 -12.26 5.40
CA SER A 156 -12.60 -12.35 3.99
C SER A 156 -12.81 -10.98 3.36
N GLY A 157 -13.60 -10.10 4.00
CA GLY A 157 -13.82 -8.74 3.52
C GLY A 157 -12.55 -7.91 3.53
N PHE A 158 -11.75 -8.01 4.60
CA PHE A 158 -10.52 -7.26 4.76
C PHE A 158 -9.48 -7.64 3.69
N THR A 159 -9.23 -8.94 3.47
CA THR A 159 -8.26 -9.39 2.47
C THR A 159 -8.76 -9.19 1.03
N PHE A 160 -10.07 -9.27 0.79
CA PHE A 160 -10.65 -8.87 -0.49
C PHE A 160 -10.41 -7.38 -0.76
N GLY A 161 -10.63 -6.51 0.24
CA GLY A 161 -10.30 -5.08 0.15
C GLY A 161 -8.84 -4.86 -0.22
N TYR A 162 -7.93 -5.62 0.40
CA TYR A 162 -6.49 -5.52 0.09
C TYR A 162 -6.19 -5.95 -1.35
N ALA A 163 -6.77 -7.06 -1.82
CA ALA A 163 -6.61 -7.50 -3.21
C ALA A 163 -7.12 -6.44 -4.20
N MET A 164 -8.27 -5.82 -3.91
CA MET A 164 -8.84 -4.73 -4.71
C MET A 164 -7.97 -3.47 -4.70
N TYR A 165 -7.44 -3.08 -3.53
CA TYR A 165 -6.47 -1.98 -3.42
C TYR A 165 -5.25 -2.20 -4.33
N LEU A 166 -4.62 -3.38 -4.23
CA LEU A 166 -3.45 -3.72 -5.05
C LEU A 166 -3.78 -3.66 -6.54
N PHE A 167 -4.94 -4.16 -6.94
CA PHE A 167 -5.40 -4.13 -8.32
C PHE A 167 -5.64 -2.69 -8.81
N VAL A 168 -6.37 -1.88 -8.04
CA VAL A 168 -6.67 -0.47 -8.37
C VAL A 168 -5.38 0.35 -8.43
N HIS A 169 -4.51 0.23 -7.44
CA HIS A 169 -3.24 0.92 -7.38
C HIS A 169 -2.36 0.58 -8.60
N TYR A 170 -2.24 -0.72 -8.90
CA TYR A 170 -1.54 -1.15 -10.12
C TYR A 170 -2.16 -0.57 -11.38
N ALA A 171 -3.49 -0.59 -11.50
CA ALA A 171 -4.18 -0.08 -12.67
C ALA A 171 -3.92 1.43 -12.87
N ILE A 172 -3.94 2.21 -11.80
CA ILE A 172 -3.64 3.66 -11.82
C ILE A 172 -2.24 3.93 -12.40
N HIS A 173 -1.25 3.15 -12.00
CA HIS A 173 0.13 3.34 -12.44
C HIS A 173 0.44 2.72 -13.81
N ALA A 174 -0.23 1.60 -14.14
CA ALA A 174 0.05 0.83 -15.35
C ALA A 174 -0.71 1.30 -16.60
N TYR A 175 -1.90 1.91 -16.41
CA TYR A 175 -2.80 2.25 -17.50
C TYR A 175 -3.18 3.73 -17.48
N SER A 176 -3.66 4.23 -18.63
CA SER A 176 -4.22 5.58 -18.74
C SER A 176 -5.58 5.68 -18.03
N PRO A 177 -5.96 6.87 -17.52
CA PRO A 177 -7.24 7.06 -16.85
C PRO A 177 -8.42 6.73 -17.78
N PRO A 178 -9.43 6.01 -17.29
CA PRO A 178 -10.63 5.73 -18.07
C PRO A 178 -11.48 6.99 -18.29
N LYS A 179 -12.40 6.92 -19.28
CA LYS A 179 -13.30 8.06 -19.61
C LYS A 179 -14.62 8.03 -18.82
N ASN A 180 -14.73 7.23 -17.75
CA ASN A 180 -15.91 7.10 -16.91
C ASN A 180 -15.66 7.57 -15.48
N PHE A 181 -16.62 7.33 -14.58
CA PHE A 181 -16.54 7.75 -13.17
C PHE A 181 -15.31 7.19 -12.41
N LEU A 182 -14.75 6.06 -12.82
CA LEU A 182 -13.54 5.48 -12.22
C LEU A 182 -12.31 6.38 -12.37
N LYS A 183 -12.34 7.37 -13.27
CA LYS A 183 -11.28 8.37 -13.43
C LYS A 183 -10.94 9.08 -12.10
N VAL A 184 -11.87 9.12 -11.15
CA VAL A 184 -11.65 9.75 -9.84
C VAL A 184 -10.43 9.16 -9.12
N TRP A 185 -10.23 7.84 -9.18
CA TRP A 185 -9.07 7.19 -8.54
C TRP A 185 -7.75 7.65 -9.14
N TRP A 186 -7.67 7.72 -10.48
CA TRP A 186 -6.46 8.25 -11.17
C TRP A 186 -6.19 9.70 -10.81
N THR A 187 -7.22 10.52 -10.81
CA THR A 187 -7.08 11.95 -10.50
C THR A 187 -6.64 12.14 -9.04
N HIS A 188 -7.28 11.45 -8.10
CA HIS A 188 -6.99 11.55 -6.68
C HIS A 188 -5.56 11.10 -6.37
N HIS A 189 -5.18 9.90 -6.78
CA HIS A 189 -3.85 9.35 -6.54
C HIS A 189 -2.74 10.10 -7.31
N SER A 190 -3.04 10.67 -8.48
CA SER A 190 -2.10 11.55 -9.18
C SER A 190 -1.84 12.86 -8.43
N GLN A 191 -2.82 13.42 -7.71
CA GLN A 191 -2.57 14.58 -6.84
C GLN A 191 -1.55 14.24 -5.77
N HIS A 192 -1.68 13.07 -5.14
CA HIS A 192 -0.76 12.56 -4.15
C HIS A 192 0.67 12.40 -4.70
N HIS A 193 0.85 11.74 -5.84
CA HIS A 193 2.18 11.47 -6.41
C HIS A 193 2.90 12.69 -6.99
N TYR A 194 2.15 13.64 -7.57
CA TYR A 194 2.76 14.66 -8.43
C TYR A 194 2.58 16.10 -7.92
N ARG A 195 1.77 16.31 -6.87
CA ARG A 195 1.48 17.67 -6.40
C ARG A 195 1.55 17.83 -4.89
N GLN A 196 0.93 16.94 -4.12
CA GLN A 196 0.72 17.10 -2.69
C GLN A 196 0.77 15.71 -2.03
N ASP A 197 1.94 15.23 -1.65
CA ASP A 197 2.15 13.92 -1.01
C ASP A 197 1.65 13.86 0.45
N GLU A 198 1.25 15.00 1.02
CA GLU A 198 0.66 15.12 2.36
C GLU A 198 -0.88 15.00 2.37
N VAL A 199 -1.52 14.72 1.23
CA VAL A 199 -2.98 14.55 1.08
C VAL A 199 -3.31 13.39 0.15
N ALA A 200 -4.60 13.06 0.02
CA ALA A 200 -5.09 12.02 -0.90
C ALA A 200 -4.49 10.64 -0.60
N PHE A 201 -4.54 10.22 0.66
CA PHE A 201 -3.97 8.95 1.11
C PHE A 201 -4.84 7.73 0.75
N GLY A 202 -6.14 7.90 0.53
CA GLY A 202 -7.02 6.83 0.10
C GLY A 202 -6.84 6.50 -1.38
N VAL A 203 -6.42 5.27 -1.69
CA VAL A 203 -6.21 4.80 -3.08
C VAL A 203 -7.46 4.11 -3.61
N SER A 204 -8.02 3.15 -2.85
CA SER A 204 -9.22 2.41 -3.24
C SER A 204 -10.52 3.16 -2.93
N SER A 205 -10.47 4.14 -2.03
CA SER A 205 -11.61 4.96 -1.62
C SER A 205 -11.16 6.34 -1.13
N THR A 206 -11.85 7.40 -1.54
CA THR A 206 -11.60 8.77 -1.03
C THR A 206 -12.38 9.07 0.26
N LEU A 207 -13.08 8.09 0.82
CA LEU A 207 -13.98 8.25 1.97
C LEU A 207 -13.26 8.88 3.18
N TRP A 208 -12.11 8.33 3.53
CA TRP A 208 -11.38 8.75 4.73
C TRP A 208 -10.68 10.09 4.53
N ASP A 209 -10.27 10.42 3.30
CA ASP A 209 -9.77 11.77 2.99
C ASP A 209 -10.85 12.84 3.17
N HIS A 210 -12.11 12.53 2.83
CA HIS A 210 -13.23 13.44 3.10
C HIS A 210 -13.53 13.58 4.59
N ILE A 211 -13.58 12.46 5.34
CA ILE A 211 -13.91 12.47 6.77
C ILE A 211 -12.83 13.16 7.60
N ILE A 212 -11.55 12.90 7.27
CA ILE A 212 -10.39 13.37 8.05
C ILE A 212 -9.85 14.72 7.53
N GLY A 213 -10.35 15.19 6.38
CA GLY A 213 -9.97 16.50 5.84
C GLY A 213 -8.65 16.53 5.07
N THR A 214 -8.22 15.39 4.50
CA THR A 214 -7.01 15.28 3.68
C THR A 214 -7.31 15.23 2.17
N MET A 215 -8.43 15.81 1.76
CA MET A 215 -8.72 15.98 0.33
C MET A 215 -7.77 17.00 -0.32
N PRO A 216 -7.30 16.74 -1.55
CA PRO A 216 -6.45 17.69 -2.26
C PRO A 216 -7.15 19.06 -2.43
N SER A 217 -6.42 20.14 -2.16
CA SER A 217 -6.95 21.46 -2.39
C SER A 217 -7.15 21.69 -3.89
N LYS A 218 -8.30 22.25 -4.28
CA LYS A 218 -8.52 22.80 -5.64
C LYS A 218 -7.72 24.10 -5.80
N LYS A 219 -6.38 24.05 -5.73
CA LYS A 219 -5.61 25.20 -6.19
C LYS A 219 -5.71 25.22 -7.71
N SER A 220 -6.33 26.28 -8.20
CA SER A 220 -6.46 26.68 -9.59
C SER A 220 -5.21 26.36 -10.41
N ALA A 221 -5.46 25.74 -11.57
CA ALA A 221 -4.47 25.56 -12.62
C ALA A 221 -3.96 26.90 -13.11
#